data_1b53bebb519f8d594add8d2b6f867198
#
_entry.id   1b53bebb519f8d594add8d2b6f867198
#
_cell.length_a   1.000
_cell.length_b   1.000
_cell.length_c   1.000
_cell.angle_alpha   90.00
_cell.angle_beta   90.00
_cell.angle_gamma   90.00
#
_symmetry.space_group_name_H-M   'P 1'
#
loop_
_entity.id
_entity.type
_entity.pdbx_description
1 polymer ?
#
loop_
_entity_poly.entity_id
_entity_poly.type
_entity_poly.pdbx_seq_one_letter_code
_entity_poly.pdbx_strand_id
1 'polypeptide(L)'
;TLRDKAMVNYAFDYLSSPGSLPLTTAATELSAIHGHSTSQYRLGEFYLHGSDGKPLDYTQARYWYEQSAEQENPRAQSKLGLIYLKGLGVKPDTRKAILWYKEAAEQGYAHAQYTLGLIYRNGTGINVNHYESQKWLKLAAKQHYKNAERLLAGLPAH
;
A
#
# COMPACT_ATOMS: atom_id res chain seq x y z
N THR A 1 -14.58 -11.14 24.10
CA THR A 1 -14.25 -11.70 25.44
C THR A 1 -12.88 -11.22 25.90
N LEU A 2 -12.56 -11.39 27.20
CA LEU A 2 -11.22 -11.12 27.75
C LEU A 2 -10.12 -11.93 27.04
N ARG A 3 -10.47 -13.14 26.59
CA ARG A 3 -9.58 -14.03 25.84
C ARG A 3 -9.28 -13.45 24.45
N ASP A 4 -10.27 -12.85 23.80
CA ASP A 4 -10.11 -12.22 22.49
C ASP A 4 -9.23 -10.98 22.58
N LYS A 5 -9.41 -10.16 23.60
CA LYS A 5 -8.54 -8.98 23.87
C LYS A 5 -7.10 -9.38 24.14
N ALA A 6 -6.86 -10.45 24.92
CA ALA A 6 -5.51 -10.95 25.18
C ALA A 6 -4.84 -11.48 23.91
N MET A 7 -5.56 -12.18 23.04
CA MET A 7 -5.05 -12.65 21.73
C MET A 7 -4.72 -11.48 20.80
N VAL A 8 -5.55 -10.45 20.78
CA VAL A 8 -5.33 -9.24 19.96
C VAL A 8 -4.09 -8.51 20.42
N ASN A 9 -3.93 -8.27 21.73
CA ASN A 9 -2.75 -7.61 22.27
C ASN A 9 -1.49 -8.44 22.00
N TYR A 10 -1.55 -9.75 22.18
CA TYR A 10 -0.45 -10.65 21.87
C TYR A 10 -0.06 -10.58 20.38
N ALA A 11 -1.04 -10.60 19.49
CA ALA A 11 -0.81 -10.49 18.06
C ALA A 11 -0.19 -9.12 17.68
N PHE A 12 -0.65 -8.05 18.31
CA PHE A 12 -0.12 -6.70 18.09
C PHE A 12 1.33 -6.57 18.59
N ASP A 13 1.61 -6.99 19.81
CA ASP A 13 2.96 -6.98 20.39
C ASP A 13 3.91 -7.83 19.56
N TYR A 14 3.45 -8.97 19.09
CA TYR A 14 4.21 -9.88 18.26
C TYR A 14 4.57 -9.26 16.89
N LEU A 15 3.62 -8.54 16.24
CA LEU A 15 3.88 -7.83 14.98
C LEU A 15 4.89 -6.69 15.13
N SER A 16 4.97 -6.11 16.33
CA SER A 16 5.83 -4.97 16.63
C SER A 16 7.23 -5.37 17.07
N SER A 17 7.47 -6.65 17.37
CA SER A 17 8.74 -7.15 17.89
C SER A 17 9.73 -7.51 16.78
N PRO A 18 10.96 -6.95 16.78
CA PRO A 18 11.99 -7.34 15.82
C PRO A 18 12.35 -8.82 15.95
N GLY A 19 12.35 -9.55 14.83
CA GLY A 19 12.76 -10.96 14.79
C GLY A 19 11.70 -11.97 15.26
N SER A 20 10.45 -11.55 15.45
CA SER A 20 9.35 -12.45 15.76
C SER A 20 9.04 -13.41 14.61
N LEU A 21 8.62 -14.64 14.95
CA LEU A 21 8.12 -15.60 13.97
C LEU A 21 6.88 -15.05 13.25
N PRO A 22 6.59 -15.47 12.01
CA PRO A 22 5.38 -15.02 11.30
C PRO A 22 4.13 -15.35 12.12
N LEU A 23 3.23 -14.38 12.26
CA LEU A 23 1.93 -14.62 12.86
C LEU A 23 1.12 -15.59 12.02
N THR A 24 0.35 -16.45 12.67
CA THR A 24 -0.62 -17.28 11.98
C THR A 24 -1.68 -16.39 11.32
N THR A 25 -2.27 -16.86 10.23
CA THR A 25 -3.38 -16.15 9.55
C THR A 25 -4.52 -15.84 10.51
N ALA A 26 -4.89 -16.78 11.39
CA ALA A 26 -5.94 -16.58 12.37
C ALA A 26 -5.65 -15.43 13.35
N ALA A 27 -4.41 -15.29 13.81
CA ALA A 27 -4.01 -14.17 14.68
C ALA A 27 -4.04 -12.84 13.93
N THR A 28 -3.63 -12.82 12.65
CA THR A 28 -3.72 -11.64 11.80
C THR A 28 -5.17 -11.22 11.57
N GLU A 29 -6.06 -12.15 11.29
CA GLU A 29 -7.51 -11.90 11.14
C GLU A 29 -8.12 -11.31 12.40
N LEU A 30 -7.85 -11.92 13.55
CA LEU A 30 -8.38 -11.45 14.82
C LEU A 30 -7.91 -10.02 15.12
N SER A 31 -6.63 -9.73 14.91
CA SER A 31 -6.05 -8.39 15.08
C SER A 31 -6.66 -7.38 14.10
N ALA A 32 -6.87 -7.76 12.84
CA ALA A 32 -7.48 -6.92 11.82
C ALA A 32 -8.95 -6.57 12.16
N ILE A 33 -9.73 -7.56 12.61
CA ILE A 33 -11.13 -7.39 13.05
C ILE A 33 -11.22 -6.40 14.22
N HIS A 34 -10.22 -6.38 15.10
CA HIS A 34 -10.16 -5.47 16.22
C HIS A 34 -9.55 -4.10 15.86
N GLY A 35 -9.33 -3.83 14.59
CA GLY A 35 -9.00 -2.50 14.07
C GLY A 35 -7.52 -2.18 13.94
N HIS A 36 -6.60 -3.15 14.10
CA HIS A 36 -5.17 -2.90 13.97
C HIS A 36 -4.76 -2.70 12.49
N SER A 37 -4.35 -1.50 12.15
CA SER A 37 -4.05 -1.08 10.78
C SER A 37 -3.02 -1.97 10.07
N THR A 38 -1.93 -2.33 10.74
CA THR A 38 -0.91 -3.22 10.16
C THR A 38 -1.45 -4.61 9.85
N SER A 39 -2.32 -5.15 10.71
CA SER A 39 -2.94 -6.45 10.50
C SER A 39 -3.98 -6.41 9.38
N GLN A 40 -4.73 -5.32 9.28
CA GLN A 40 -5.65 -5.06 8.17
C GLN A 40 -4.90 -4.99 6.84
N TYR A 41 -3.78 -4.26 6.80
CA TYR A 41 -2.92 -4.24 5.62
C TYR A 41 -2.43 -5.65 5.25
N ARG A 42 -1.93 -6.44 6.21
CA ARG A 42 -1.46 -7.81 5.95
C ARG A 42 -2.57 -8.72 5.46
N LEU A 43 -3.76 -8.61 6.03
CA LEU A 43 -4.90 -9.39 5.58
C LEU A 43 -5.30 -9.02 4.14
N GLY A 44 -5.21 -7.75 3.79
CA GLY A 44 -5.32 -7.28 2.41
C GLY A 44 -4.31 -7.95 1.46
N GLU A 45 -3.04 -8.07 1.90
CA GLU A 45 -1.99 -8.77 1.14
C GLU A 45 -2.33 -10.26 0.93
N PHE A 46 -2.86 -10.95 1.96
CA PHE A 46 -3.25 -12.35 1.84
C PHE A 46 -4.31 -12.55 0.76
N TYR A 47 -5.33 -11.70 0.72
CA TYR A 47 -6.37 -11.76 -0.30
C TYR A 47 -5.89 -11.28 -1.68
N LEU A 48 -4.98 -10.30 -1.73
CA LEU A 48 -4.46 -9.81 -2.99
C LEU A 48 -3.65 -10.87 -3.75
N HIS A 49 -2.94 -11.72 -3.01
CA HIS A 49 -2.05 -12.74 -3.58
C HIS A 49 -2.61 -14.16 -3.51
N GLY A 50 -3.71 -14.39 -2.80
CA GLY A 50 -4.21 -15.73 -2.55
C GLY A 50 -3.23 -16.56 -1.73
N SER A 51 -2.75 -16.03 -0.60
CA SER A 51 -1.74 -16.64 0.25
C SER A 51 -2.23 -16.88 1.67
N ASP A 52 -1.42 -17.60 2.45
CA ASP A 52 -1.67 -17.83 3.88
C ASP A 52 -3.05 -18.43 4.20
N GLY A 53 -3.52 -19.32 3.32
CA GLY A 53 -4.81 -19.99 3.46
C GLY A 53 -6.01 -19.14 3.02
N LYS A 54 -5.78 -17.97 2.44
CA LYS A 54 -6.84 -17.13 1.84
C LYS A 54 -6.88 -17.31 0.33
N PRO A 55 -8.07 -17.38 -0.27
CA PRO A 55 -8.20 -17.36 -1.72
C PRO A 55 -7.84 -15.97 -2.26
N LEU A 56 -7.43 -15.91 -3.52
CA LEU A 56 -7.29 -14.62 -4.21
C LEU A 56 -8.67 -13.99 -4.32
N ASP A 57 -8.83 -12.82 -3.71
CA ASP A 57 -10.09 -12.06 -3.69
C ASP A 57 -9.80 -10.56 -3.62
N TYR A 58 -9.89 -9.89 -4.76
CA TYR A 58 -9.63 -8.45 -4.85
C TYR A 58 -10.64 -7.58 -4.10
N THR A 59 -11.88 -8.05 -3.95
CA THR A 59 -12.91 -7.35 -3.18
C THR A 59 -12.58 -7.35 -1.69
N GLN A 60 -12.16 -8.49 -1.15
CA GLN A 60 -11.69 -8.60 0.23
C GLN A 60 -10.38 -7.83 0.44
N ALA A 61 -9.45 -7.93 -0.50
CA ALA A 61 -8.19 -7.17 -0.44
C ALA A 61 -8.47 -5.66 -0.34
N ARG A 62 -9.33 -5.13 -1.21
CA ARG A 62 -9.72 -3.73 -1.18
C ARG A 62 -10.36 -3.32 0.14
N TYR A 63 -11.31 -4.10 0.65
CA TYR A 63 -11.97 -3.83 1.91
C TYR A 63 -10.96 -3.65 3.06
N TRP A 64 -10.04 -4.59 3.20
CA TRP A 64 -9.04 -4.54 4.28
C TRP A 64 -8.02 -3.42 4.09
N TYR A 65 -7.63 -3.11 2.86
CA TYR A 65 -6.81 -1.93 2.60
C TYR A 65 -7.55 -0.62 2.90
N GLU A 66 -8.85 -0.52 2.60
CA GLU A 66 -9.66 0.65 2.95
C GLU A 66 -9.68 0.86 4.47
N GLN A 67 -9.92 -0.20 5.24
CA GLN A 67 -9.88 -0.13 6.71
C GLN A 67 -8.51 0.36 7.24
N SER A 68 -7.44 -0.13 6.68
CA SER A 68 -6.07 0.27 7.05
C SER A 68 -5.74 1.69 6.57
N ALA A 69 -6.16 2.06 5.37
CA ALA A 69 -5.91 3.37 4.76
C ALA A 69 -6.65 4.51 5.48
N GLU A 70 -7.85 4.25 5.99
CA GLU A 70 -8.60 5.20 6.84
C GLU A 70 -7.85 5.54 8.14
N GLN A 71 -6.96 4.67 8.58
CA GLN A 71 -6.04 4.91 9.68
C GLN A 71 -4.69 5.50 9.23
N GLU A 72 -4.66 6.12 8.07
CA GLU A 72 -3.49 6.79 7.48
C GLU A 72 -2.29 5.87 7.22
N ASN A 73 -2.51 4.56 7.07
CA ASN A 73 -1.44 3.64 6.70
C ASN A 73 -1.01 3.86 5.24
N PRO A 74 0.20 4.39 4.99
CA PRO A 74 0.61 4.77 3.64
C PRO A 74 0.82 3.56 2.70
N ARG A 75 1.13 2.39 3.26
CA ARG A 75 1.23 1.16 2.46
C ARG A 75 -0.14 0.75 1.93
N ALA A 76 -1.17 0.79 2.78
CA ALA A 76 -2.54 0.47 2.40
C ALA A 76 -3.08 1.48 1.38
N GLN A 77 -2.84 2.77 1.60
CA GLN A 77 -3.20 3.83 0.64
C GLN A 77 -2.55 3.58 -0.73
N SER A 78 -1.26 3.25 -0.76
CA SER A 78 -0.55 2.91 -2.00
C SER A 78 -1.11 1.67 -2.69
N LYS A 79 -1.55 0.65 -1.94
CA LYS A 79 -2.21 -0.55 -2.49
C LYS A 79 -3.58 -0.22 -3.09
N LEU A 80 -4.36 0.66 -2.46
CA LEU A 80 -5.60 1.16 -3.04
C LEU A 80 -5.33 1.91 -4.36
N GLY A 81 -4.28 2.73 -4.40
CA GLY A 81 -3.82 3.34 -5.64
C GLY A 81 -3.58 2.30 -6.75
N LEU A 82 -2.88 1.22 -6.44
CA LEU A 82 -2.62 0.12 -7.37
C LEU A 82 -3.92 -0.57 -7.84
N ILE A 83 -4.84 -0.85 -6.91
CA ILE A 83 -6.13 -1.49 -7.21
C ILE A 83 -6.92 -0.66 -8.21
N TYR A 84 -7.04 0.66 -7.99
CA TYR A 84 -7.76 1.54 -8.91
C TYR A 84 -7.00 1.80 -10.22
N LEU A 85 -5.67 1.85 -10.19
CA LEU A 85 -4.88 2.06 -11.39
C LEU A 85 -4.98 0.88 -12.37
N LYS A 86 -4.92 -0.34 -11.83
CA LYS A 86 -4.99 -1.58 -12.62
C LYS A 86 -6.40 -2.13 -12.81
N GLY A 87 -7.37 -1.67 -12.04
CA GLY A 87 -8.73 -2.21 -12.07
C GLY A 87 -8.81 -3.63 -11.49
N LEU A 88 -8.20 -3.88 -10.33
CA LEU A 88 -8.26 -5.18 -9.68
C LEU A 88 -9.58 -5.34 -8.94
N GLY A 89 -10.51 -6.12 -9.51
CA GLY A 89 -11.86 -6.29 -8.98
C GLY A 89 -12.75 -5.05 -9.00
N VAL A 90 -12.30 -3.99 -9.66
CA VAL A 90 -13.04 -2.73 -9.88
C VAL A 90 -12.74 -2.19 -11.27
N LYS A 91 -13.57 -1.29 -11.78
CA LYS A 91 -13.25 -0.55 -12.99
C LYS A 91 -12.01 0.31 -12.76
N PRO A 92 -11.02 0.32 -13.68
CA PRO A 92 -9.85 1.19 -13.58
C PRO A 92 -10.26 2.66 -13.46
N ASP A 93 -9.66 3.37 -12.52
CA ASP A 93 -9.89 4.80 -12.29
C ASP A 93 -8.56 5.46 -11.89
N THR A 94 -7.87 6.03 -12.86
CA THR A 94 -6.58 6.68 -12.63
C THR A 94 -6.70 7.91 -11.72
N ARG A 95 -7.79 8.67 -11.79
CA ARG A 95 -7.97 9.85 -10.93
C ARG A 95 -8.07 9.43 -9.46
N LYS A 96 -8.84 8.38 -9.19
CA LYS A 96 -8.97 7.82 -7.85
C LYS A 96 -7.66 7.20 -7.36
N ALA A 97 -6.92 6.53 -8.25
CA ALA A 97 -5.59 6.02 -7.95
C ALA A 97 -4.63 7.13 -7.54
N ILE A 98 -4.61 8.25 -8.25
CA ILE A 98 -3.78 9.40 -7.94
C ILE A 98 -4.11 9.97 -6.56
N LEU A 99 -5.38 10.06 -6.18
CA LEU A 99 -5.77 10.54 -4.84
C LEU A 99 -5.15 9.66 -3.75
N TRP A 100 -5.29 8.35 -3.86
CA TRP A 100 -4.71 7.42 -2.89
C TRP A 100 -3.18 7.45 -2.86
N TYR A 101 -2.53 7.50 -4.02
CA TYR A 101 -1.07 7.63 -4.06
C TYR A 101 -0.59 8.97 -3.48
N LYS A 102 -1.34 10.06 -3.66
CA LYS A 102 -1.00 11.35 -3.05
C LYS A 102 -1.05 11.30 -1.53
N GLU A 103 -2.10 10.71 -0.95
CA GLU A 103 -2.20 10.53 0.49
C GLU A 103 -0.96 9.82 1.06
N ALA A 104 -0.54 8.73 0.44
CA ALA A 104 0.66 8.01 0.86
C ALA A 104 1.96 8.80 0.61
N ALA A 105 2.05 9.48 -0.53
CA ALA A 105 3.24 10.22 -0.95
C ALA A 105 3.48 11.46 -0.08
N GLU A 106 2.43 12.14 0.33
CA GLU A 106 2.48 13.30 1.23
C GLU A 106 2.95 12.92 2.64
N GLN A 107 2.73 11.69 3.06
CA GLN A 107 3.31 11.11 4.27
C GLN A 107 4.79 10.70 4.12
N GLY A 108 5.37 10.88 2.95
CA GLY A 108 6.76 10.53 2.67
C GLY A 108 6.98 9.09 2.17
N TYR A 109 5.92 8.36 1.79
CA TYR A 109 6.08 7.00 1.29
C TYR A 109 6.72 6.99 -0.11
N ALA A 110 8.00 6.64 -0.18
CA ALA A 110 8.82 6.77 -1.37
C ALA A 110 8.29 6.00 -2.59
N HIS A 111 7.74 4.81 -2.38
CA HIS A 111 7.12 4.04 -3.46
C HIS A 111 5.93 4.76 -4.10
N ALA A 112 5.08 5.41 -3.30
CA ALA A 112 3.96 6.20 -3.81
C ALA A 112 4.44 7.45 -4.55
N GLN A 113 5.47 8.13 -4.03
CA GLN A 113 6.09 9.27 -4.72
C GLN A 113 6.65 8.86 -6.09
N TYR A 114 7.37 7.75 -6.15
CA TYR A 114 7.89 7.20 -7.40
C TYR A 114 6.76 6.86 -8.39
N THR A 115 5.71 6.17 -7.92
CA THR A 115 4.58 5.78 -8.76
C THR A 115 3.83 6.98 -9.32
N LEU A 116 3.59 8.01 -8.51
CA LEU A 116 3.03 9.28 -8.99
C LEU A 116 3.91 9.92 -10.06
N GLY A 117 5.21 9.93 -9.84
CA GLY A 117 6.17 10.42 -10.83
C GLY A 117 6.03 9.72 -12.17
N LEU A 118 5.86 8.39 -12.17
CA LEU A 118 5.62 7.61 -13.39
C LEU A 118 4.27 7.91 -14.04
N ILE A 119 3.21 8.00 -13.27
CA ILE A 119 1.86 8.29 -13.77
C ILE A 119 1.85 9.63 -14.51
N TYR A 120 2.42 10.68 -13.90
CA TYR A 120 2.51 12.00 -14.53
C TYR A 120 3.48 12.05 -15.71
N ARG A 121 4.58 11.29 -15.66
CA ARG A 121 5.55 11.19 -16.76
C ARG A 121 4.95 10.55 -18.00
N ASN A 122 4.24 9.45 -17.81
CA ASN A 122 3.72 8.65 -18.92
C ASN A 122 2.34 9.09 -19.40
N GLY A 123 1.63 9.92 -18.63
CA GLY A 123 0.27 10.30 -18.95
C GLY A 123 -0.72 9.13 -18.87
N THR A 124 -0.52 8.22 -17.92
CA THR A 124 -1.36 7.03 -17.75
C THR A 124 -2.78 7.43 -17.32
N GLY A 125 -3.72 7.46 -18.27
CA GLY A 125 -5.11 7.85 -18.03
C GLY A 125 -5.32 9.33 -17.67
N ILE A 126 -4.29 10.15 -17.78
CA ILE A 126 -4.28 11.61 -17.59
C ILE A 126 -3.31 12.26 -18.57
N ASN A 127 -3.34 13.57 -18.70
CA ASN A 127 -2.32 14.28 -19.48
C ASN A 127 -0.95 14.18 -18.81
N VAL A 128 0.10 14.07 -19.63
CA VAL A 128 1.49 14.16 -19.18
C VAL A 128 1.71 15.48 -18.45
N ASN A 129 2.36 15.40 -17.29
CA ASN A 129 2.73 16.56 -16.51
C ASN A 129 4.17 16.40 -15.99
N HIS A 130 5.12 16.95 -16.72
CA HIS A 130 6.55 16.86 -16.39
C HIS A 130 6.91 17.55 -15.08
N TYR A 131 6.23 18.63 -14.71
CA TYR A 131 6.47 19.34 -13.45
C TYR A 131 6.11 18.46 -12.24
N GLU A 132 4.90 17.92 -12.23
CA GLU A 132 4.48 17.01 -11.16
C GLU A 132 5.33 15.74 -11.13
N SER A 133 5.66 15.18 -12.30
CA SER A 133 6.56 14.02 -12.38
C SER A 133 7.91 14.31 -11.72
N GLN A 134 8.57 15.39 -12.08
CA GLN A 134 9.88 15.77 -11.53
C GLN A 134 9.81 16.02 -10.02
N LYS A 135 8.77 16.68 -9.54
CA LYS A 135 8.54 16.95 -8.12
C LYS A 135 8.53 15.66 -7.31
N TRP A 136 7.69 14.70 -7.70
CA TRP A 136 7.55 13.45 -6.97
C TRP A 136 8.76 12.53 -7.09
N LEU A 137 9.37 12.43 -8.28
CA LEU A 137 10.60 11.65 -8.47
C LEU A 137 11.76 12.19 -7.65
N LYS A 138 11.92 13.51 -7.53
CA LYS A 138 12.96 14.11 -6.69
C LYS A 138 12.76 13.81 -5.20
N LEU A 139 11.51 13.81 -4.73
CA LEU A 139 11.21 13.45 -3.34
C LEU A 139 11.55 11.98 -3.05
N ALA A 140 11.21 11.06 -3.96
CA ALA A 140 11.58 9.66 -3.82
C ALA A 140 13.10 9.46 -3.88
N ALA A 141 13.80 10.15 -4.79
CA ALA A 141 15.25 10.07 -4.93
C ALA A 141 15.99 10.58 -3.68
N LYS A 142 15.46 11.61 -3.00
CA LYS A 142 16.02 12.09 -1.71
C LYS A 142 15.98 10.99 -0.61
N GLN A 143 15.09 10.03 -0.73
CA GLN A 143 15.01 8.86 0.16
C GLN A 143 15.81 7.67 -0.37
N HIS A 144 16.70 7.89 -1.34
CA HIS A 144 17.50 6.85 -1.99
C HIS A 144 16.66 5.75 -2.67
N TYR A 145 15.49 6.13 -3.18
CA TYR A 145 14.69 5.21 -3.98
C TYR A 145 15.36 5.03 -5.36
N LYS A 146 16.06 3.93 -5.53
CA LYS A 146 16.99 3.69 -6.67
C LYS A 146 16.36 3.90 -8.04
N ASN A 147 15.13 3.46 -8.23
CA ASN A 147 14.44 3.63 -9.51
C ASN A 147 14.15 5.09 -9.83
N ALA A 148 13.86 5.93 -8.83
CA ALA A 148 13.67 7.36 -9.01
C ALA A 148 15.01 8.06 -9.36
N GLU A 149 16.09 7.70 -8.67
CA GLU A 149 17.43 8.19 -8.97
C GLU A 149 17.84 7.85 -10.41
N ARG A 150 17.58 6.61 -10.84
CA ARG A 150 17.90 6.17 -12.23
C ARG A 150 17.10 6.92 -13.28
N LEU A 151 15.78 7.12 -13.05
CA LEU A 151 14.94 7.87 -13.98
C LEU A 151 15.37 9.34 -14.12
N LEU A 152 15.73 9.98 -13.01
CA LEU A 152 16.22 11.36 -13.01
C LEU A 152 17.57 11.48 -13.73
N ALA A 153 18.41 10.45 -13.67
CA ALA A 153 19.68 10.37 -14.40
C ALA A 153 19.52 9.96 -15.88
N GLY A 154 18.29 9.76 -16.37
CA GLY A 154 18.01 9.33 -17.74
C GLY A 154 18.26 7.82 -17.99
N LEU A 155 18.41 7.02 -16.94
CA LEU A 155 18.60 5.58 -17.02
C LEU A 155 17.25 4.85 -16.91
N PRO A 156 17.10 3.65 -17.53
CA PRO A 156 15.88 2.86 -17.39
C PRO A 156 15.67 2.38 -15.94
N ALA A 157 14.43 2.35 -15.48
CA ALA A 157 14.07 1.66 -14.25
C ALA A 157 14.23 0.15 -14.42
N HIS A 158 14.61 -0.52 -13.37
CA HIS A 158 14.72 -1.99 -13.34
C HIS A 158 13.44 -2.62 -12.83
#